data_4b6f04b874c0385ad15e8e1889867f71
#
_entry.id   4b6f04b874c0385ad15e8e1889867f71
#
_cell.length_a   1.000
_cell.length_b   1.000
_cell.length_c   1.000
_cell.angle_alpha   90.00
_cell.angle_beta   90.00
_cell.angle_gamma   90.00
#
_symmetry.space_group_name_H-M   'P 1'
#
loop_
_entity.id
_entity.type
_entity.pdbx_description
1 polymer ?
#
loop_
_entity_poly.entity_id
_entity_poly.type
_entity_poly.pdbx_seq_one_letter_code
_entity_poly.pdbx_strand_id
1 'polypeptide(L)'
;LFRSSIKMYFGREGSFNYVVEDANTCLKIIKEKYSNVPYYMLGFSLGSFVLREHLIKYPGSITGAIIVGTGMTSPFLLSMVRNIAVSEGKKYGEENTTPKIKELTFGTYNKKFMPNKTDFDWLLKDEGALNAYIHDSLRGEALSAGLFREMLSAMIFTTKKKNISKMNKNTRILLLSGADDPVGDFKKGVIKTYNAFSKAGIVDLKYKMYDGLRHDILHELDRLVIYNDINNWINKKDI
;
A
#
# COMPACT_ATOMS: atom_id res chain seq x y z
N LEU A 1 13.83 1.74 -5.70
CA LEU A 1 14.23 2.35 -4.42
C LEU A 1 15.56 1.81 -3.91
N PHE A 2 15.76 0.48 -3.89
CA PHE A 2 16.95 -0.15 -3.31
C PHE A 2 18.25 0.12 -4.09
N ARG A 3 18.15 0.41 -5.38
CA ARG A 3 19.30 0.68 -6.27
C ARG A 3 19.45 2.14 -6.64
N SER A 4 18.62 3.03 -6.07
CA SER A 4 18.76 4.47 -6.28
C SER A 4 19.94 5.02 -5.48
N SER A 5 20.64 5.99 -6.03
CA SER A 5 21.69 6.75 -5.34
C SER A 5 21.16 7.51 -4.13
N ILE A 6 19.88 7.91 -4.18
CA ILE A 6 19.18 8.54 -3.06
C ILE A 6 18.10 7.58 -2.60
N LYS A 7 18.28 6.99 -1.41
CA LYS A 7 17.32 6.07 -0.81
C LYS A 7 16.06 6.81 -0.36
N MET A 8 14.92 6.12 -0.39
CA MET A 8 13.63 6.63 0.09
C MET A 8 13.19 7.95 -0.55
N TYR A 9 13.55 8.15 -1.82
CA TYR A 9 13.15 9.30 -2.63
C TYR A 9 12.79 8.85 -4.05
N PHE A 10 11.62 9.21 -4.54
CA PHE A 10 11.17 8.86 -5.90
C PHE A 10 11.54 9.92 -6.94
N GLY A 11 11.82 11.14 -6.52
CA GLY A 11 12.03 12.27 -7.40
C GLY A 11 11.12 13.46 -7.07
N ARG A 12 11.01 14.39 -8.02
CA ARG A 12 10.21 15.61 -7.90
C ARG A 12 8.71 15.30 -7.84
N GLU A 13 7.90 16.34 -7.66
CA GLU A 13 6.44 16.25 -7.63
C GLU A 13 5.89 15.53 -8.88
N GLY A 14 4.97 14.58 -8.63
CA GLY A 14 4.41 13.72 -9.67
C GLY A 14 5.20 12.44 -9.95
N SER A 15 6.33 12.22 -9.27
CA SER A 15 7.18 11.04 -9.49
C SER A 15 6.56 9.71 -9.07
N PHE A 16 5.53 9.70 -8.22
CA PHE A 16 4.76 8.48 -7.95
C PHE A 16 4.19 7.86 -9.22
N ASN A 17 3.85 8.71 -10.19
CA ASN A 17 3.35 8.25 -11.48
C ASN A 17 4.36 7.35 -12.21
N TYR A 18 5.66 7.64 -12.13
CA TYR A 18 6.68 6.78 -12.77
C TYR A 18 6.68 5.37 -12.20
N VAL A 19 6.45 5.21 -10.90
CA VAL A 19 6.36 3.86 -10.28
C VAL A 19 5.15 3.09 -10.81
N VAL A 20 4.03 3.78 -11.05
CA VAL A 20 2.82 3.17 -11.65
C VAL A 20 3.08 2.82 -13.12
N GLU A 21 3.75 3.69 -13.89
CA GLU A 21 4.14 3.43 -15.28
C GLU A 21 5.13 2.26 -15.39
N ASP A 22 6.10 2.16 -14.49
CA ASP A 22 7.04 1.05 -14.44
C ASP A 22 6.32 -0.28 -14.17
N ALA A 23 5.38 -0.30 -13.22
CA ALA A 23 4.55 -1.48 -12.96
C ALA A 23 3.73 -1.88 -14.20
N ASN A 24 3.17 -0.91 -14.93
CA ASN A 24 2.46 -1.18 -16.18
C ASN A 24 3.38 -1.66 -17.31
N THR A 25 4.59 -1.10 -17.39
CA THR A 25 5.61 -1.53 -18.37
C THR A 25 6.04 -2.98 -18.10
N CYS A 26 6.32 -3.32 -16.83
CA CYS A 26 6.59 -4.71 -16.45
C CYS A 26 5.45 -5.65 -16.85
N LEU A 27 4.20 -5.25 -16.61
CA LEU A 27 3.02 -6.04 -17.01
C LEU A 27 2.97 -6.23 -18.53
N LYS A 28 3.24 -5.20 -19.34
CA LYS A 28 3.26 -5.30 -20.81
C LYS A 28 4.31 -6.29 -21.29
N ILE A 29 5.54 -6.19 -20.78
CA ILE A 29 6.65 -7.09 -21.12
C ILE A 29 6.28 -8.55 -20.80
N ILE A 30 5.66 -8.79 -19.63
CA ILE A 30 5.25 -10.15 -19.24
C ILE A 30 4.13 -10.66 -20.17
N LYS A 31 3.17 -9.80 -20.55
CA LYS A 31 2.08 -10.14 -21.47
C LYS A 31 2.54 -10.50 -22.87
N GLU A 32 3.57 -9.82 -23.36
CA GLU A 32 4.20 -10.16 -24.65
C GLU A 32 4.80 -11.56 -24.61
N LYS A 33 5.41 -11.95 -23.49
CA LYS A 33 6.05 -13.25 -23.31
C LYS A 33 5.06 -14.39 -23.04
N TYR A 34 3.98 -14.10 -22.30
CA TYR A 34 2.98 -15.09 -21.86
C TYR A 34 1.59 -14.62 -22.23
N SER A 35 1.23 -14.70 -23.50
CA SER A 35 -0.12 -14.37 -23.97
C SER A 35 -1.16 -15.39 -23.49
N ASN A 36 -2.41 -14.98 -23.41
CA ASN A 36 -3.56 -15.87 -23.11
C ASN A 36 -3.59 -16.52 -21.72
N VAL A 37 -2.95 -15.90 -20.73
CA VAL A 37 -3.06 -16.31 -19.32
C VAL A 37 -3.70 -15.20 -18.47
N PRO A 38 -4.39 -15.53 -17.37
CA PRO A 38 -4.91 -14.52 -16.45
C PRO A 38 -3.77 -13.86 -15.67
N TYR A 39 -3.82 -12.53 -15.54
CA TYR A 39 -2.84 -11.74 -14.80
C TYR A 39 -3.41 -11.23 -13.50
N TYR A 40 -2.70 -11.49 -12.42
CA TYR A 40 -2.99 -10.97 -11.09
C TYR A 40 -1.83 -10.11 -10.60
N MET A 41 -2.16 -8.99 -9.98
CA MET A 41 -1.16 -8.13 -9.32
C MET A 41 -1.44 -8.08 -7.82
N LEU A 42 -0.38 -8.24 -7.02
CA LEU A 42 -0.43 -8.03 -5.58
C LEU A 42 0.31 -6.74 -5.23
N GLY A 43 -0.34 -5.87 -4.46
CA GLY A 43 0.26 -4.65 -3.92
C GLY A 43 0.16 -4.63 -2.40
N PHE A 44 1.30 -4.55 -1.71
CA PHE A 44 1.38 -4.47 -0.26
C PHE A 44 1.79 -3.06 0.19
N SER A 45 1.16 -2.54 1.24
CA SER A 45 1.49 -1.24 1.86
C SER A 45 1.54 -0.11 0.82
N LEU A 46 2.68 0.55 0.62
CA LEU A 46 2.88 1.53 -0.46
C LEU A 46 2.51 0.96 -1.84
N GLY A 47 2.84 -0.30 -2.11
CA GLY A 47 2.47 -1.01 -3.33
C GLY A 47 0.95 -1.15 -3.50
N SER A 48 0.17 -1.12 -2.41
CA SER A 48 -1.29 -1.13 -2.48
C SER A 48 -1.85 0.15 -3.14
N PHE A 49 -1.22 1.29 -2.92
CA PHE A 49 -1.59 2.55 -3.57
C PHE A 49 -1.09 2.61 -5.03
N VAL A 50 0.08 2.03 -5.33
CA VAL A 50 0.54 1.83 -6.71
C VAL A 50 -0.48 1.00 -7.49
N LEU A 51 -0.91 -0.13 -6.94
CA LEU A 51 -1.89 -1.01 -7.58
C LEU A 51 -3.25 -0.34 -7.74
N ARG A 52 -3.73 0.39 -6.74
CA ARG A 52 -5.01 1.16 -6.83
C ARG A 52 -4.94 2.24 -7.90
N GLU A 53 -3.82 2.96 -8.01
CA GLU A 53 -3.63 3.96 -9.07
C GLU A 53 -3.51 3.29 -10.44
N HIS A 54 -2.84 2.14 -10.54
CA HIS A 54 -2.76 1.34 -11.76
C HIS A 54 -4.16 0.89 -12.23
N LEU A 55 -5.01 0.39 -11.34
CA LEU A 55 -6.40 0.00 -11.66
C LEU A 55 -7.22 1.17 -12.23
N ILE A 56 -6.94 2.39 -11.79
CA ILE A 56 -7.62 3.61 -12.25
C ILE A 56 -7.10 4.06 -13.62
N LYS A 57 -5.77 3.99 -13.85
CA LYS A 57 -5.12 4.48 -15.07
C LYS A 57 -5.16 3.47 -16.21
N TYR A 58 -5.15 2.18 -15.88
CA TYR A 58 -5.11 1.06 -16.83
C TYR A 58 -6.28 0.08 -16.59
N PRO A 59 -7.55 0.54 -16.70
CA PRO A 59 -8.70 -0.29 -16.41
C PRO A 59 -8.76 -1.51 -17.35
N GLY A 60 -8.94 -2.70 -16.76
CA GLY A 60 -9.02 -3.95 -17.52
C GLY A 60 -7.67 -4.54 -17.93
N SER A 61 -6.55 -3.95 -17.52
CA SER A 61 -5.21 -4.48 -17.84
C SER A 61 -4.87 -5.78 -17.13
N ILE A 62 -5.54 -6.11 -16.03
CA ILE A 62 -5.34 -7.33 -15.24
C ILE A 62 -6.66 -8.02 -14.93
N THR A 63 -6.61 -9.33 -14.69
CA THR A 63 -7.75 -10.17 -14.31
C THR A 63 -8.17 -9.91 -12.88
N GLY A 64 -7.21 -9.75 -11.97
CA GLY A 64 -7.49 -9.51 -10.57
C GLY A 64 -6.39 -8.77 -9.83
N ALA A 65 -6.79 -8.08 -8.76
CA ALA A 65 -5.94 -7.29 -7.88
C ALA A 65 -6.05 -7.78 -6.44
N ILE A 66 -4.91 -8.03 -5.79
CA ILE A 66 -4.81 -8.39 -4.38
C ILE A 66 -4.16 -7.21 -3.66
N ILE A 67 -4.93 -6.54 -2.85
CA ILE A 67 -4.56 -5.29 -2.18
C ILE A 67 -4.37 -5.57 -0.70
N VAL A 68 -3.13 -5.52 -0.22
CA VAL A 68 -2.76 -5.91 1.13
C VAL A 68 -2.26 -4.70 1.93
N GLY A 69 -2.69 -4.57 3.19
CA GLY A 69 -2.22 -3.51 4.08
C GLY A 69 -2.52 -2.10 3.57
N THR A 70 -3.75 -1.89 3.11
CA THR A 70 -4.22 -0.60 2.56
C THR A 70 -5.17 0.11 3.52
N GLY A 71 -5.46 1.36 3.22
CA GLY A 71 -6.45 2.14 3.97
C GLY A 71 -7.04 3.29 3.15
N MET A 72 -8.05 3.95 3.74
CA MET A 72 -8.66 5.14 3.17
C MET A 72 -8.93 6.16 4.26
N THR A 73 -8.35 7.35 4.09
CA THR A 73 -8.49 8.50 4.97
C THR A 73 -9.11 9.67 4.21
N SER A 74 -9.67 10.65 4.93
CA SER A 74 -10.24 11.85 4.34
C SER A 74 -9.24 12.57 3.43
N PRO A 75 -9.59 12.87 2.15
CA PRO A 75 -8.72 13.66 1.27
C PRO A 75 -8.33 15.02 1.83
N PHE A 76 -9.20 15.63 2.63
CA PHE A 76 -8.92 16.91 3.29
C PHE A 76 -7.77 16.76 4.30
N LEU A 77 -7.84 15.76 5.18
CA LEU A 77 -6.78 15.50 6.16
C LEU A 77 -5.45 15.15 5.47
N LEU A 78 -5.50 14.28 4.46
CA LEU A 78 -4.33 13.94 3.65
C LEU A 78 -3.69 15.18 2.98
N SER A 79 -4.53 16.11 2.49
CA SER A 79 -4.04 17.35 1.88
C SER A 79 -3.35 18.26 2.88
N MET A 80 -3.86 18.36 4.12
CA MET A 80 -3.20 19.12 5.19
C MET A 80 -1.82 18.54 5.51
N VAL A 81 -1.73 17.22 5.71
CA VAL A 81 -0.46 16.54 6.00
C VAL A 81 0.51 16.63 4.81
N ARG A 82 0.00 16.53 3.58
CA ARG A 82 0.80 16.73 2.35
C ARG A 82 1.42 18.13 2.29
N ASN A 83 0.68 19.15 2.67
CA ASN A 83 1.20 20.53 2.68
C ASN A 83 2.33 20.70 3.71
N ILE A 84 2.26 20.01 4.84
CA ILE A 84 3.37 19.95 5.80
C ILE A 84 4.60 19.30 5.14
N ALA A 85 4.44 18.15 4.46
CA ALA A 85 5.53 17.49 3.75
C ALA A 85 6.17 18.40 2.68
N VAL A 86 5.35 19.15 1.93
CA VAL A 86 5.82 20.16 0.96
C VAL A 86 6.65 21.25 1.65
N SER A 87 6.17 21.76 2.79
CA SER A 87 6.88 22.79 3.55
C SER A 87 8.22 22.30 4.08
N GLU A 88 8.26 21.10 4.65
CA GLU A 88 9.48 20.45 5.12
C GLU A 88 10.49 20.23 3.97
N GLY A 89 10.01 19.73 2.82
CA GLY A 89 10.85 19.53 1.64
C GLY A 89 11.43 20.84 1.09
N LYS A 90 10.65 21.92 1.08
CA LYS A 90 11.15 23.25 0.68
C LYS A 90 12.22 23.80 1.62
N LYS A 91 12.09 23.51 2.91
CA LYS A 91 12.99 24.05 3.93
C LYS A 91 14.28 23.24 4.08
N TYR A 92 14.20 21.92 3.98
CA TYR A 92 15.30 21.03 4.34
C TYR A 92 15.79 20.14 3.18
N GLY A 93 15.20 20.26 1.98
CA GLY A 93 15.45 19.39 0.82
C GLY A 93 14.45 18.25 0.74
N GLU A 94 13.93 18.00 -0.47
CA GLU A 94 12.91 16.96 -0.71
C GLU A 94 13.45 15.53 -0.49
N GLU A 95 14.75 15.34 -0.69
CA GLU A 95 15.46 14.06 -0.49
C GLU A 95 15.71 13.74 0.98
N ASN A 96 15.55 14.72 1.87
CA ASN A 96 15.84 14.57 3.29
C ASN A 96 14.60 14.18 4.10
N THR A 97 14.83 13.43 5.16
CA THR A 97 13.83 13.21 6.22
C THR A 97 14.01 14.25 7.33
N THR A 98 12.94 14.58 8.05
CA THR A 98 12.98 15.48 9.21
C THR A 98 12.30 14.81 10.41
N PRO A 99 12.56 15.28 11.65
CA PRO A 99 11.83 14.79 12.82
C PRO A 99 10.32 14.88 12.66
N LYS A 100 9.83 15.94 12.00
CA LYS A 100 8.41 16.14 11.72
C LYS A 100 7.85 15.10 10.75
N ILE A 101 8.60 14.76 9.70
CA ILE A 101 8.22 13.69 8.76
C ILE A 101 8.20 12.33 9.46
N LYS A 102 9.21 12.01 10.29
CA LYS A 102 9.24 10.77 11.08
C LYS A 102 8.01 10.64 11.99
N GLU A 103 7.67 11.73 12.71
CA GLU A 103 6.49 11.75 13.58
C GLU A 103 5.18 11.50 12.80
N LEU A 104 4.99 12.18 11.67
CA LEU A 104 3.78 12.09 10.86
C LEU A 104 3.62 10.75 10.14
N THR A 105 4.71 10.05 9.86
CA THR A 105 4.68 8.76 9.17
C THR A 105 4.40 7.60 10.12
N PHE A 106 5.25 7.42 11.13
CA PHE A 106 5.25 6.21 11.97
C PHE A 106 5.04 6.49 13.46
N GLY A 107 5.10 7.77 13.88
CA GLY A 107 5.14 8.15 15.29
C GLY A 107 3.92 7.74 16.13
N THR A 108 2.81 7.35 15.51
CA THR A 108 1.61 6.90 16.22
C THR A 108 1.31 5.42 16.08
N TYR A 109 1.99 4.70 15.17
CA TYR A 109 1.61 3.33 14.83
C TYR A 109 1.84 2.33 15.96
N ASN A 110 2.90 2.55 16.74
CA ASN A 110 3.21 1.69 17.89
C ASN A 110 2.37 1.96 19.14
N LYS A 111 1.59 3.05 19.20
CA LYS A 111 0.85 3.41 20.43
C LYS A 111 -0.07 2.32 20.98
N LYS A 112 -0.68 1.53 20.10
CA LYS A 112 -1.57 0.43 20.49
C LYS A 112 -0.79 -0.80 21.01
N PHE A 113 0.50 -0.89 20.73
CA PHE A 113 1.32 -2.08 21.02
C PHE A 113 2.25 -1.89 22.23
N MET A 114 2.00 -0.86 23.02
CA MET A 114 2.77 -0.61 24.26
C MET A 114 2.62 -1.74 25.30
N PRO A 115 3.70 -2.11 26.03
CA PRO A 115 5.05 -1.60 25.90
C PRO A 115 5.76 -2.14 24.65
N ASN A 116 6.38 -1.25 23.87
CA ASN A 116 7.06 -1.63 22.63
C ASN A 116 8.44 -2.22 22.92
N LYS A 117 8.82 -3.23 22.14
CA LYS A 117 10.19 -3.77 22.12
C LYS A 117 11.06 -3.04 21.10
N THR A 118 10.45 -2.58 19.99
CA THR A 118 11.11 -1.89 18.88
C THR A 118 10.23 -0.75 18.34
N ASP A 119 10.78 0.07 17.44
CA ASP A 119 10.02 1.09 16.71
C ASP A 119 9.07 0.51 15.64
N PHE A 120 9.15 -0.80 15.39
CA PHE A 120 8.46 -1.49 14.30
C PHE A 120 7.49 -2.58 14.76
N ASP A 121 7.15 -2.63 16.04
CA ASP A 121 6.22 -3.63 16.58
C ASP A 121 4.86 -3.60 15.87
N TRP A 122 4.45 -2.44 15.36
CA TRP A 122 3.23 -2.30 14.56
C TRP A 122 3.24 -3.08 13.25
N LEU A 123 4.44 -3.47 12.77
CA LEU A 123 4.62 -4.10 11.47
C LEU A 123 4.14 -5.55 11.48
N LEU A 124 4.67 -6.37 12.39
CA LEU A 124 4.34 -7.79 12.53
C LEU A 124 4.73 -8.32 13.93
N LYS A 125 4.24 -9.52 14.27
CA LYS A 125 4.48 -10.18 15.55
C LYS A 125 5.62 -11.17 15.52
N ASP A 126 5.92 -11.76 14.35
CA ASP A 126 7.04 -12.70 14.20
C ASP A 126 8.36 -11.98 14.50
N GLU A 127 8.94 -12.25 15.68
CA GLU A 127 10.18 -11.60 16.12
C GLU A 127 11.37 -11.89 15.19
N GLY A 128 11.40 -13.08 14.58
CA GLY A 128 12.45 -13.45 13.63
C GLY A 128 12.35 -12.63 12.34
N ALA A 129 11.16 -12.56 11.75
CA ALA A 129 10.90 -11.75 10.57
C ALA A 129 11.06 -10.24 10.85
N LEU A 130 10.63 -9.77 12.03
CA LEU A 130 10.82 -8.38 12.44
C LEU A 130 12.30 -8.05 12.60
N ASN A 131 13.07 -8.92 13.22
CA ASN A 131 14.51 -8.74 13.37
C ASN A 131 15.23 -8.74 12.01
N ALA A 132 14.86 -9.64 11.11
CA ALA A 132 15.38 -9.64 9.73
C ALA A 132 15.06 -8.32 9.01
N TYR A 133 13.83 -7.79 9.14
CA TYR A 133 13.45 -6.49 8.59
C TYR A 133 14.28 -5.35 9.17
N ILE A 134 14.48 -5.31 10.50
CA ILE A 134 15.23 -4.23 11.18
C ILE A 134 16.69 -4.20 10.71
N HIS A 135 17.32 -5.35 10.49
CA HIS A 135 18.72 -5.47 10.11
C HIS A 135 18.97 -5.56 8.60
N ASP A 136 17.92 -5.45 7.76
CA ASP A 136 18.10 -5.43 6.31
C ASP A 136 18.81 -4.14 5.87
N SER A 137 20.02 -4.27 5.34
CA SER A 137 20.84 -3.15 4.85
C SER A 137 20.21 -2.41 3.66
N LEU A 138 19.26 -3.04 2.96
CA LEU A 138 18.52 -2.44 1.86
C LEU A 138 17.31 -1.64 2.33
N ARG A 139 16.89 -1.83 3.56
CA ARG A 139 15.81 -1.07 4.16
C ARG A 139 16.21 0.42 4.28
N GLY A 140 15.31 1.31 3.90
CA GLY A 140 15.44 2.73 4.17
C GLY A 140 15.14 3.03 5.66
N GLU A 141 15.84 4.00 6.25
CA GLU A 141 15.63 4.35 7.66
C GLU A 141 14.29 5.07 7.88
N ALA A 142 13.96 6.05 7.02
CA ALA A 142 12.75 6.85 7.11
C ALA A 142 12.39 7.43 5.73
N LEU A 143 11.12 7.81 5.55
CA LEU A 143 10.68 8.46 4.33
C LEU A 143 11.31 9.85 4.22
N SER A 144 11.76 10.21 3.01
CA SER A 144 12.08 11.60 2.70
C SER A 144 10.80 12.44 2.63
N ALA A 145 10.92 13.75 2.77
CA ALA A 145 9.79 14.68 2.61
C ALA A 145 9.13 14.54 1.23
N GLY A 146 9.92 14.35 0.18
CA GLY A 146 9.46 14.12 -1.19
C GLY A 146 8.70 12.82 -1.33
N LEU A 147 9.23 11.70 -0.83
CA LEU A 147 8.52 10.41 -0.88
C LEU A 147 7.21 10.46 -0.10
N PHE A 148 7.21 11.09 1.08
CA PHE A 148 6.00 11.23 1.89
C PHE A 148 4.94 12.08 1.18
N ARG A 149 5.34 13.21 0.55
CA ARG A 149 4.46 14.02 -0.30
C ARG A 149 3.84 13.19 -1.43
N GLU A 150 4.65 12.41 -2.14
CA GLU A 150 4.19 11.59 -3.26
C GLU A 150 3.22 10.48 -2.81
N MET A 151 3.53 9.81 -1.71
CA MET A 151 2.64 8.81 -1.11
C MET A 151 1.28 9.42 -0.74
N LEU A 152 1.27 10.58 -0.08
CA LEU A 152 0.03 11.29 0.27
C LEU A 152 -0.74 11.73 -0.97
N SER A 153 -0.05 12.15 -2.04
CA SER A 153 -0.67 12.51 -3.32
C SER A 153 -1.36 11.31 -3.97
N ALA A 154 -0.72 10.13 -3.97
CA ALA A 154 -1.31 8.89 -4.44
C ALA A 154 -2.51 8.44 -3.58
N MET A 155 -2.41 8.57 -2.26
CA MET A 155 -3.54 8.32 -1.35
C MET A 155 -4.72 9.23 -1.67
N ILE A 156 -4.51 10.54 -1.86
CA ILE A 156 -5.54 11.49 -2.25
C ILE A 156 -6.14 11.10 -3.61
N PHE A 157 -5.30 10.77 -4.60
CA PHE A 157 -5.74 10.40 -5.94
C PHE A 157 -6.65 9.17 -5.92
N THR A 158 -6.24 8.13 -5.18
CA THR A 158 -6.93 6.84 -5.11
C THR A 158 -8.19 6.84 -4.23
N THR A 159 -8.45 7.93 -3.48
CA THR A 159 -9.69 8.09 -2.68
C THR A 159 -10.78 8.88 -3.38
N LYS A 160 -10.46 9.62 -4.45
CA LYS A 160 -11.44 10.44 -5.17
C LYS A 160 -12.45 9.55 -5.91
N LYS A 161 -13.75 9.72 -5.63
CA LYS A 161 -14.84 8.97 -6.29
C LYS A 161 -14.74 9.00 -7.81
N LYS A 162 -14.46 10.19 -8.41
CA LYS A 162 -14.26 10.37 -9.85
C LYS A 162 -13.16 9.48 -10.42
N ASN A 163 -12.11 9.21 -9.64
CA ASN A 163 -11.01 8.35 -10.07
C ASN A 163 -11.39 6.87 -9.93
N ILE A 164 -11.91 6.48 -8.76
CA ILE A 164 -12.36 5.10 -8.49
C ILE A 164 -13.40 4.64 -9.53
N SER A 165 -14.30 5.54 -9.98
CA SER A 165 -15.31 5.22 -10.99
C SER A 165 -14.72 4.85 -12.36
N LYS A 166 -13.44 5.15 -12.64
CA LYS A 166 -12.76 4.77 -13.89
C LYS A 166 -12.29 3.32 -13.89
N MET A 167 -12.22 2.67 -12.74
CA MET A 167 -11.79 1.26 -12.65
C MET A 167 -12.72 0.35 -13.45
N ASN A 168 -12.18 -0.69 -14.07
CA ASN A 168 -12.98 -1.71 -14.74
C ASN A 168 -13.79 -2.51 -13.69
N LYS A 169 -15.10 -2.55 -13.87
CA LYS A 169 -16.04 -3.17 -12.92
C LYS A 169 -15.90 -4.70 -12.83
N ASN A 170 -15.36 -5.31 -13.87
CA ASN A 170 -15.17 -6.75 -13.98
C ASN A 170 -13.79 -7.22 -13.46
N THR A 171 -12.89 -6.31 -13.09
CA THR A 171 -11.64 -6.69 -12.44
C THR A 171 -11.95 -7.22 -11.05
N ARG A 172 -11.52 -8.47 -10.78
CA ARG A 172 -11.66 -9.08 -9.46
C ARG A 172 -10.78 -8.36 -8.44
N ILE A 173 -11.30 -8.06 -7.25
CA ILE A 173 -10.53 -7.36 -6.21
C ILE A 173 -10.66 -8.08 -4.88
N LEU A 174 -9.51 -8.38 -4.28
CA LEU A 174 -9.38 -8.91 -2.94
C LEU A 174 -8.61 -7.92 -2.05
N LEU A 175 -9.23 -7.50 -0.95
CA LEU A 175 -8.60 -6.67 0.08
C LEU A 175 -8.23 -7.55 1.27
N LEU A 176 -6.97 -7.55 1.68
CA LEU A 176 -6.47 -8.30 2.83
C LEU A 176 -5.78 -7.37 3.83
N SER A 177 -6.03 -7.55 5.11
CA SER A 177 -5.37 -6.75 6.16
C SER A 177 -5.36 -7.47 7.49
N GLY A 178 -4.35 -7.21 8.31
CA GLY A 178 -4.43 -7.50 9.73
C GLY A 178 -5.50 -6.65 10.39
N ALA A 179 -6.22 -7.21 11.35
CA ALA A 179 -7.23 -6.49 12.10
C ALA A 179 -6.64 -5.41 13.01
N ASP A 180 -5.38 -5.59 13.40
CA ASP A 180 -4.58 -4.68 14.23
C ASP A 180 -3.65 -3.78 13.40
N ASP A 181 -3.82 -3.70 12.08
CA ASP A 181 -3.04 -2.85 11.20
C ASP A 181 -3.37 -1.35 11.40
N PRO A 182 -2.43 -0.52 11.91
CA PRO A 182 -2.64 0.91 12.07
C PRO A 182 -2.72 1.67 10.74
N VAL A 183 -2.10 1.17 9.66
CA VAL A 183 -2.20 1.76 8.32
C VAL A 183 -3.63 1.65 7.79
N GLY A 184 -4.29 0.53 8.09
CA GLY A 184 -5.70 0.29 7.80
C GLY A 184 -6.67 0.95 8.79
N ASP A 185 -6.19 1.83 9.70
CA ASP A 185 -7.01 2.41 10.77
C ASP A 185 -7.77 1.32 11.55
N PHE A 186 -7.06 0.24 11.89
CA PHE A 186 -7.62 -0.89 12.65
C PHE A 186 -8.95 -1.36 12.05
N LYS A 187 -8.93 -1.84 10.80
CA LYS A 187 -10.07 -2.29 9.97
C LYS A 187 -10.85 -1.15 9.28
N LYS A 188 -11.01 0.02 9.91
CA LYS A 188 -11.91 1.09 9.43
C LYS A 188 -11.53 1.63 8.04
N GLY A 189 -10.24 1.84 7.79
CA GLY A 189 -9.74 2.34 6.50
C GLY A 189 -9.92 1.34 5.37
N VAL A 190 -9.78 0.04 5.66
CA VAL A 190 -10.01 -1.04 4.69
C VAL A 190 -11.50 -1.15 4.36
N ILE A 191 -12.37 -1.10 5.37
CA ILE A 191 -13.85 -1.10 5.17
C ILE A 191 -14.28 0.12 4.34
N LYS A 192 -13.70 1.31 4.60
CA LYS A 192 -13.96 2.50 3.77
C LYS A 192 -13.54 2.28 2.31
N THR A 193 -12.39 1.62 2.09
CA THR A 193 -11.91 1.28 0.74
C THR A 193 -12.86 0.30 0.04
N TYR A 194 -13.26 -0.76 0.72
CA TYR A 194 -14.25 -1.72 0.24
C TYR A 194 -15.55 -1.03 -0.16
N ASN A 195 -16.12 -0.22 0.73
CA ASN A 195 -17.37 0.50 0.49
C ASN A 195 -17.26 1.48 -0.70
N ALA A 196 -16.10 2.13 -0.89
CA ALA A 196 -15.87 3.01 -2.03
C ALA A 196 -15.83 2.24 -3.36
N PHE A 197 -15.20 1.07 -3.39
CA PHE A 197 -15.14 0.19 -4.55
C PHE A 197 -16.50 -0.43 -4.87
N SER A 198 -17.22 -0.89 -3.86
CA SER A 198 -18.59 -1.40 -3.99
C SER A 198 -19.53 -0.33 -4.58
N LYS A 199 -19.49 0.90 -4.04
CA LYS A 199 -20.27 2.04 -4.56
C LYS A 199 -19.87 2.43 -5.98
N ALA A 200 -18.64 2.15 -6.40
CA ALA A 200 -18.18 2.35 -7.77
C ALA A 200 -18.65 1.24 -8.72
N GLY A 201 -19.27 0.18 -8.23
CA GLY A 201 -19.85 -0.90 -9.03
C GLY A 201 -18.88 -2.04 -9.33
N ILE A 202 -17.80 -2.24 -8.56
CA ILE A 202 -16.93 -3.42 -8.70
C ILE A 202 -17.75 -4.67 -8.34
N VAL A 203 -17.83 -5.62 -9.27
CA VAL A 203 -18.71 -6.79 -9.17
C VAL A 203 -18.13 -7.90 -8.30
N ASP A 204 -16.89 -8.33 -8.58
CA ASP A 204 -16.19 -9.38 -7.78
C ASP A 204 -15.24 -8.67 -6.80
N LEU A 205 -15.80 -8.30 -5.65
CA LEU A 205 -15.11 -7.57 -4.59
C LEU A 205 -15.24 -8.32 -3.26
N LYS A 206 -14.11 -8.78 -2.72
CA LYS A 206 -14.05 -9.44 -1.41
C LYS A 206 -13.05 -8.73 -0.49
N TYR A 207 -13.23 -8.88 0.80
CA TYR A 207 -12.21 -8.53 1.79
C TYR A 207 -12.13 -9.60 2.89
N LYS A 208 -10.94 -9.73 3.49
CA LYS A 208 -10.72 -10.58 4.67
C LYS A 208 -9.80 -9.87 5.65
N MET A 209 -10.19 -9.89 6.91
CA MET A 209 -9.42 -9.36 8.03
C MET A 209 -8.91 -10.51 8.87
N TYR A 210 -7.63 -10.48 9.23
CA TYR A 210 -7.01 -11.50 10.07
C TYR A 210 -6.88 -10.98 11.50
N ASP A 211 -7.67 -11.54 12.42
CA ASP A 211 -7.69 -11.09 13.81
C ASP A 211 -6.34 -11.28 14.48
N GLY A 212 -5.94 -10.26 15.22
CA GLY A 212 -4.67 -10.23 15.92
C GLY A 212 -3.43 -10.08 15.04
N LEU A 213 -3.52 -10.06 13.69
CA LEU A 213 -2.41 -9.75 12.82
C LEU A 213 -2.26 -8.25 12.62
N ARG A 214 -1.02 -7.81 12.41
CA ARG A 214 -0.61 -6.41 12.24
C ARG A 214 -0.51 -6.06 10.75
N HIS A 215 0.39 -5.15 10.40
CA HIS A 215 0.47 -4.61 9.03
C HIS A 215 0.98 -5.61 8.00
N ASP A 216 2.09 -6.30 8.29
CA ASP A 216 2.73 -7.22 7.34
C ASP A 216 2.24 -8.66 7.52
N ILE A 217 1.02 -8.93 7.12
CA ILE A 217 0.41 -10.25 7.20
C ILE A 217 1.11 -11.31 6.34
N LEU A 218 1.92 -10.87 5.35
CA LEU A 218 2.60 -11.78 4.42
C LEU A 218 3.84 -12.43 5.04
N HIS A 219 4.36 -11.88 6.14
CA HIS A 219 5.52 -12.40 6.86
C HIS A 219 5.22 -12.82 8.30
N GLU A 220 3.95 -12.83 8.70
CA GLU A 220 3.51 -13.30 10.02
C GLU A 220 3.71 -14.81 10.21
N LEU A 221 3.62 -15.29 11.46
CA LEU A 221 3.68 -16.71 11.79
C LEU A 221 2.65 -17.54 11.00
N ASP A 222 1.43 -17.00 10.87
CA ASP A 222 0.32 -17.65 10.17
C ASP A 222 0.27 -17.35 8.66
N ARG A 223 1.36 -16.88 8.05
CA ARG A 223 1.41 -16.49 6.63
C ARG A 223 0.92 -17.55 5.64
N LEU A 224 1.03 -18.82 5.97
CA LEU A 224 0.53 -19.91 5.11
C LEU A 224 -0.99 -19.89 4.96
N VAL A 225 -1.73 -19.44 5.98
CA VAL A 225 -3.19 -19.24 5.89
C VAL A 225 -3.48 -18.16 4.86
N ILE A 226 -2.74 -17.04 4.91
CA ILE A 226 -2.91 -15.93 3.96
C ILE A 226 -2.58 -16.36 2.54
N TYR A 227 -1.49 -17.11 2.34
CA TYR A 227 -1.11 -17.63 1.02
C TYR A 227 -2.14 -18.59 0.46
N ASN A 228 -2.71 -19.46 1.30
CA ASN A 228 -3.79 -20.38 0.90
C ASN A 228 -5.07 -19.62 0.53
N ASP A 229 -5.43 -18.57 1.28
CA ASP A 229 -6.57 -17.71 0.95
C ASP A 229 -6.39 -17.02 -0.40
N ILE A 230 -5.20 -16.46 -0.65
CA ILE A 230 -4.85 -15.86 -1.93
C ILE A 230 -4.95 -16.88 -3.06
N ASN A 231 -4.36 -18.08 -2.89
CA ASN A 231 -4.41 -19.14 -3.87
C ASN A 231 -5.83 -19.63 -4.14
N ASN A 232 -6.65 -19.80 -3.10
CA ASN A 232 -8.04 -20.16 -3.22
C ASN A 232 -8.83 -19.11 -4.00
N TRP A 233 -8.64 -17.81 -3.67
CA TRP A 233 -9.31 -16.73 -4.38
C TRP A 233 -8.91 -16.66 -5.86
N ILE A 234 -7.61 -16.81 -6.19
CA ILE A 234 -7.14 -16.88 -7.59
C ILE A 234 -7.87 -18.00 -8.33
N ASN A 235 -7.99 -19.16 -7.72
CA ASN A 235 -8.62 -20.35 -8.29
C ASN A 235 -10.16 -20.38 -8.13
N LYS A 236 -10.79 -19.25 -7.79
CA LYS A 236 -12.24 -19.10 -7.62
C LYS A 236 -12.86 -20.02 -6.57
N LYS A 237 -12.10 -20.42 -5.56
CA LYS A 237 -12.59 -21.13 -4.37
C LYS A 237 -13.03 -20.10 -3.31
N ASP A 238 -13.78 -20.55 -2.31
CA ASP A 238 -14.15 -19.72 -1.18
C ASP A 238 -12.95 -19.45 -0.25
N ILE A 239 -12.95 -18.26 0.39
CA ILE A 239 -11.90 -17.80 1.31
C ILE A 239 -12.51 -17.24 2.58
#